data_d74fa347ecc62b30fef3966aa8fe1838
#
_entry.id   d74fa347ecc62b30fef3966aa8fe1838
#
_cell.length_a   1.000
_cell.length_b   1.000
_cell.length_c   1.000
_cell.angle_alpha   90.00
_cell.angle_beta   90.00
_cell.angle_gamma   90.00
#
_symmetry.space_group_name_H-M   'P 1'
#
loop_
_entity.id
_entity.type
_entity.pdbx_description
1 polymer ?
#
loop_
_entity_poly.entity_id
_entity_poly.type
_entity_poly.pdbx_seq_one_letter_code
_entity_poly.pdbx_strand_id
1 'polypeptide(L)'
;MKQKKKISFSFIHMGALSLLMIFLVLCLFTFALLSLSSAKNNRTLSQQSADRIQAYYQASSLAEQALDQIDTILSDTYKNCGAESADVSVYQKELTEQLKNCSVDGVSDLTINFTKKEGSLSFQVPVNKSQQLSVILTLPAPSDCQNGYYHITQWATETTESWDGDDSYQLFSPVDS
;
A
#
# COMPACT_ATOMS: atom_id res chain seq x y z
N MET A 1 17.94 -67.04 -58.44
CA MET A 1 18.44 -66.61 -57.12
C MET A 1 18.31 -65.12 -56.99
N LYS A 2 17.36 -64.60 -56.17
CA LYS A 2 17.16 -63.17 -55.93
C LYS A 2 17.97 -62.80 -54.69
N GLN A 3 19.02 -61.99 -54.85
CA GLN A 3 19.73 -61.42 -53.72
C GLN A 3 18.90 -60.28 -53.10
N LYS A 4 18.50 -60.47 -51.89
CA LYS A 4 17.87 -59.41 -51.09
C LYS A 4 18.96 -58.43 -50.67
N LYS A 5 18.88 -57.19 -51.17
CA LYS A 5 19.67 -56.04 -50.74
C LYS A 5 19.39 -55.75 -49.24
N LYS A 6 20.32 -56.11 -48.33
CA LYS A 6 20.24 -55.63 -46.96
C LYS A 6 20.53 -54.15 -46.94
N ILE A 7 19.50 -53.36 -46.82
CA ILE A 7 19.63 -51.93 -46.55
C ILE A 7 20.21 -51.82 -45.15
N SER A 8 21.39 -51.21 -45.02
CA SER A 8 22.08 -51.04 -43.75
C SER A 8 21.29 -50.03 -42.91
N PHE A 9 20.53 -50.51 -41.97
CA PHE A 9 19.78 -49.74 -40.95
C PHE A 9 20.70 -48.93 -39.99
N SER A 10 22.02 -49.11 -40.09
CA SER A 10 23.01 -48.55 -39.15
C SER A 10 23.15 -47.02 -39.26
N PHE A 11 23.00 -46.42 -40.44
CA PHE A 11 23.15 -44.97 -40.64
C PHE A 11 21.95 -44.16 -40.12
N ILE A 12 20.77 -44.74 -40.12
CA ILE A 12 19.54 -44.08 -39.65
C ILE A 12 19.56 -43.98 -38.11
N HIS A 13 20.10 -44.96 -37.43
CA HIS A 13 20.21 -44.96 -35.98
C HIS A 13 21.21 -43.94 -35.45
N MET A 14 22.35 -43.70 -36.14
CA MET A 14 23.32 -42.68 -35.71
C MET A 14 22.77 -41.28 -35.88
N GLY A 15 22.03 -40.95 -36.95
CA GLY A 15 21.41 -39.65 -37.14
C GLY A 15 20.28 -39.39 -36.13
N ALA A 16 19.43 -40.40 -35.88
CA ALA A 16 18.34 -40.29 -34.90
C ALA A 16 18.87 -40.11 -33.46
N LEU A 17 19.95 -40.76 -33.07
CA LEU A 17 20.55 -40.59 -31.75
C LEU A 17 21.13 -39.20 -31.56
N SER A 18 21.80 -38.64 -32.59
CA SER A 18 22.33 -37.27 -32.56
C SER A 18 21.21 -36.23 -32.45
N LEU A 19 20.11 -36.40 -33.20
CA LEU A 19 18.97 -35.51 -33.14
C LEU A 19 18.27 -35.55 -31.78
N LEU A 20 18.16 -36.74 -31.17
CA LEU A 20 17.60 -36.91 -29.84
C LEU A 20 18.46 -36.23 -28.77
N MET A 21 19.82 -36.36 -28.88
CA MET A 21 20.74 -35.67 -27.97
C MET A 21 20.60 -34.15 -28.06
N ILE A 22 20.53 -33.59 -29.28
CA ILE A 22 20.35 -32.15 -29.48
C ILE A 22 18.99 -31.68 -28.88
N PHE A 23 17.94 -32.45 -29.10
CA PHE A 23 16.63 -32.17 -28.53
C PHE A 23 16.64 -32.17 -27.01
N LEU A 24 17.32 -33.17 -26.42
CA LEU A 24 17.42 -33.30 -24.96
C LEU A 24 18.21 -32.13 -24.35
N VAL A 25 19.30 -31.71 -24.99
CA VAL A 25 20.08 -30.53 -24.57
C VAL A 25 19.24 -29.24 -24.67
N LEU A 26 18.51 -29.07 -25.75
CA LEU A 26 17.60 -27.91 -25.90
C LEU A 26 16.49 -27.88 -24.83
N CYS A 27 15.90 -29.05 -24.51
CA CYS A 27 14.92 -29.13 -23.42
C CYS A 27 15.54 -28.75 -22.07
N LEU A 28 16.73 -29.27 -21.74
CA LEU A 28 17.41 -28.90 -20.49
C LEU A 28 17.75 -27.42 -20.44
N PHE A 29 18.17 -26.83 -21.56
CA PHE A 29 18.48 -25.41 -21.65
C PHE A 29 17.25 -24.55 -21.44
N THR A 30 16.09 -24.90 -22.07
CA THR A 30 14.85 -24.18 -21.88
C THR A 30 14.33 -24.25 -20.44
N PHE A 31 14.41 -25.42 -19.79
CA PHE A 31 14.08 -25.57 -18.38
C PHE A 31 14.97 -24.72 -17.48
N ALA A 32 16.28 -24.66 -17.76
CA ALA A 32 17.20 -23.83 -17.00
C ALA A 32 16.87 -22.34 -17.11
N LEU A 33 16.56 -21.85 -18.33
CA LEU A 33 16.14 -20.45 -18.55
C LEU A 33 14.82 -20.11 -17.86
N LEU A 34 13.81 -21.01 -17.93
CA LEU A 34 12.54 -20.82 -17.26
C LEU A 34 12.70 -20.78 -15.74
N SER A 35 13.50 -21.67 -15.18
CA SER A 35 13.81 -21.72 -13.75
C SER A 35 14.49 -20.43 -13.28
N LEU A 36 15.49 -19.95 -14.03
CA LEU A 36 16.18 -18.69 -13.71
C LEU A 36 15.25 -17.48 -13.80
N SER A 37 14.40 -17.42 -14.83
CA SER A 37 13.42 -16.34 -15.01
C SER A 37 12.42 -16.33 -13.87
N SER A 38 11.88 -17.49 -13.48
CA SER A 38 10.96 -17.63 -12.36
C SER A 38 11.60 -17.18 -11.03
N ALA A 39 12.83 -17.60 -10.77
CA ALA A 39 13.56 -17.22 -9.56
C ALA A 39 13.79 -15.70 -9.49
N LYS A 40 14.13 -15.06 -10.61
CA LYS A 40 14.31 -13.60 -10.69
C LYS A 40 13.00 -12.86 -10.41
N ASN A 41 11.90 -13.29 -11.02
CA ASN A 41 10.59 -12.67 -10.82
C ASN A 41 10.13 -12.81 -9.36
N ASN A 42 10.28 -13.98 -8.76
CA ASN A 42 9.94 -14.20 -7.37
C ASN A 42 10.74 -13.30 -6.41
N ARG A 43 12.04 -13.13 -6.68
CA ARG A 43 12.87 -12.21 -5.90
C ARG A 43 12.41 -10.78 -6.01
N THR A 44 12.07 -10.31 -7.22
CA THR A 44 11.58 -8.95 -7.43
C THR A 44 10.25 -8.72 -6.71
N LEU A 45 9.31 -9.66 -6.81
CA LEU A 45 8.02 -9.58 -6.10
C LEU A 45 8.20 -9.59 -4.58
N SER A 46 9.08 -10.44 -4.07
CA SER A 46 9.39 -10.49 -2.63
C SER A 46 9.99 -9.17 -2.14
N GLN A 47 10.91 -8.58 -2.91
CA GLN A 47 11.50 -7.29 -2.58
C GLN A 47 10.45 -6.17 -2.58
N GLN A 48 9.62 -6.09 -3.61
CA GLN A 48 8.54 -5.08 -3.69
C GLN A 48 7.54 -5.23 -2.54
N SER A 49 7.24 -6.45 -2.12
CA SER A 49 6.37 -6.70 -0.97
C SER A 49 7.03 -6.22 0.33
N ALA A 50 8.31 -6.50 0.52
CA ALA A 50 9.07 -6.05 1.69
C ALA A 50 9.14 -4.52 1.75
N ASP A 51 9.42 -3.87 0.62
CA ASP A 51 9.52 -2.41 0.53
C ASP A 51 8.17 -1.73 0.85
N ARG A 52 7.05 -2.31 0.39
CA ARG A 52 5.70 -1.82 0.73
C ARG A 52 5.38 -1.95 2.21
N ILE A 53 5.72 -3.09 2.79
CA ILE A 53 5.52 -3.34 4.22
C ILE A 53 6.35 -2.36 5.05
N GLN A 54 7.60 -2.15 4.68
CA GLN A 54 8.48 -1.20 5.35
C GLN A 54 7.94 0.22 5.27
N ALA A 55 7.50 0.67 4.09
CA ALA A 55 6.92 1.98 3.89
C ALA A 55 5.65 2.18 4.74
N TYR A 56 4.78 1.17 4.81
CA TYR A 56 3.61 1.20 5.66
C TYR A 56 3.96 1.37 7.15
N TYR A 57 4.91 0.59 7.66
CA TYR A 57 5.32 0.71 9.07
C TYR A 57 6.00 2.05 9.38
N GLN A 58 6.73 2.62 8.44
CA GLN A 58 7.29 3.97 8.59
C GLN A 58 6.18 5.03 8.68
N ALA A 59 5.19 4.97 7.79
CA ALA A 59 4.05 5.87 7.83
C ALA A 59 3.21 5.68 9.10
N SER A 60 2.99 4.43 9.53
CA SER A 60 2.29 4.12 10.78
C SER A 60 3.02 4.69 12.00
N SER A 61 4.34 4.58 12.05
CA SER A 61 5.14 5.17 13.14
C SER A 61 5.07 6.70 13.16
N LEU A 62 5.05 7.36 11.99
CA LEU A 62 4.84 8.80 11.90
C LEU A 62 3.43 9.20 12.35
N ALA A 63 2.42 8.41 11.96
CA ALA A 63 1.04 8.64 12.38
C ALA A 63 0.87 8.49 13.90
N GLU A 64 1.55 7.50 14.52
CA GLU A 64 1.55 7.33 15.98
C GLU A 64 2.22 8.50 16.70
N GLN A 65 3.33 9.03 16.16
CA GLN A 65 3.98 10.22 16.71
C GLN A 65 3.09 11.45 16.61
N ALA A 66 2.37 11.60 15.48
CA ALA A 66 1.37 12.65 15.30
C ALA A 66 0.23 12.52 16.32
N LEU A 67 -0.22 11.29 16.54
CA LEU A 67 -1.27 10.99 17.51
C LEU A 67 -0.86 11.37 18.94
N ASP A 68 0.36 11.10 19.34
CA ASP A 68 0.91 11.48 20.65
C ASP A 68 0.93 13.00 20.86
N GLN A 69 1.30 13.75 19.82
CA GLN A 69 1.24 15.22 19.86
C GLN A 69 -0.20 15.72 19.93
N ILE A 70 -1.10 15.15 19.16
CA ILE A 70 -2.54 15.48 19.17
C ILE A 70 -3.12 15.17 20.55
N ASP A 71 -2.81 14.03 21.15
CA ASP A 71 -3.27 13.65 22.50
C ASP A 71 -2.82 14.66 23.56
N THR A 72 -1.57 15.09 23.47
CA THR A 72 -1.03 16.14 24.36
C THR A 72 -1.83 17.43 24.23
N ILE A 73 -2.10 17.89 23.00
CA ILE A 73 -2.89 19.12 22.76
C ILE A 73 -4.32 18.97 23.29
N LEU A 74 -4.96 17.82 23.02
CA LEU A 74 -6.31 17.54 23.52
C LEU A 74 -6.37 17.56 25.06
N SER A 75 -5.41 16.89 25.71
CA SER A 75 -5.30 16.83 27.16
C SER A 75 -5.09 18.22 27.79
N ASP A 76 -4.17 19.00 27.21
CA ASP A 76 -3.85 20.34 27.74
C ASP A 76 -5.02 21.32 27.51
N THR A 77 -5.64 21.27 26.33
CA THR A 77 -6.83 22.10 26.05
C THR A 77 -7.98 21.74 26.98
N TYR A 78 -8.20 20.43 27.23
CA TYR A 78 -9.25 19.98 28.16
C TYR A 78 -9.03 20.51 29.59
N LYS A 79 -7.80 20.44 30.11
CA LYS A 79 -7.44 20.95 31.44
C LYS A 79 -7.58 22.47 31.52
N ASN A 80 -7.13 23.20 30.49
CA ASN A 80 -7.14 24.66 30.46
C ASN A 80 -8.55 25.24 30.34
N CYS A 81 -9.46 24.56 29.65
CA CYS A 81 -10.85 25.00 29.48
C CYS A 81 -11.76 24.67 30.68
N GLY A 82 -11.25 24.03 31.74
CA GLY A 82 -12.02 23.72 32.95
C GLY A 82 -12.64 22.32 32.97
N ALA A 83 -12.07 21.39 32.22
CA ALA A 83 -12.46 19.97 32.21
C ALA A 83 -13.95 19.74 31.88
N GLU A 84 -14.64 18.91 32.65
CA GLU A 84 -16.05 18.55 32.45
C GLU A 84 -17.03 19.73 32.44
N SER A 85 -16.66 20.86 33.04
CA SER A 85 -17.47 22.06 33.11
C SER A 85 -17.23 23.04 31.94
N ALA A 86 -16.39 22.69 30.99
CA ALA A 86 -16.03 23.53 29.86
C ALA A 86 -17.24 23.83 28.96
N ASP A 87 -17.37 25.09 28.56
CA ASP A 87 -18.30 25.42 27.47
C ASP A 87 -17.81 24.81 26.16
N VAL A 88 -18.64 23.99 25.55
CA VAL A 88 -18.31 23.25 24.31
C VAL A 88 -17.80 24.19 23.21
N SER A 89 -18.38 25.38 23.09
CA SER A 89 -18.01 26.34 22.06
C SER A 89 -16.61 26.93 22.29
N VAL A 90 -16.27 27.19 23.53
CA VAL A 90 -14.94 27.71 23.94
C VAL A 90 -13.89 26.64 23.73
N TYR A 91 -14.16 25.41 24.17
CA TYR A 91 -13.28 24.27 23.97
C TYR A 91 -12.98 24.00 22.48
N GLN A 92 -14.01 23.96 21.64
CA GLN A 92 -13.87 23.72 20.20
C GLN A 92 -13.06 24.83 19.51
N LYS A 93 -13.24 26.07 19.89
CA LYS A 93 -12.49 27.20 19.35
C LYS A 93 -11.01 27.12 19.73
N GLU A 94 -10.72 26.94 21.02
CA GLU A 94 -9.35 26.83 21.52
C GLU A 94 -8.64 25.65 20.87
N LEU A 95 -9.29 24.49 20.81
CA LEU A 95 -8.74 23.30 20.18
C LEU A 95 -8.43 23.51 18.69
N THR A 96 -9.31 24.22 17.97
CA THR A 96 -9.09 24.56 16.56
C THR A 96 -7.88 25.46 16.38
N GLU A 97 -7.67 26.43 17.26
CA GLU A 97 -6.53 27.35 17.22
C GLU A 97 -5.21 26.62 17.56
N GLN A 98 -5.22 25.77 18.57
CA GLN A 98 -4.06 24.97 18.96
C GLN A 98 -3.62 23.99 17.86
N LEU A 99 -4.57 23.27 17.26
CA LEU A 99 -4.30 22.32 16.18
C LEU A 99 -3.86 22.98 14.88
N LYS A 100 -4.36 24.17 14.54
CA LYS A 100 -3.91 24.93 13.37
C LYS A 100 -2.46 25.40 13.52
N ASN A 101 -2.05 25.72 14.72
CA ASN A 101 -0.69 26.15 15.02
C ASN A 101 0.29 24.98 15.21
N CYS A 102 -0.23 23.76 15.31
CA CYS A 102 0.57 22.55 15.42
C CYS A 102 1.03 22.12 14.02
N SER A 103 2.34 22.10 13.81
CA SER A 103 2.97 21.51 12.65
C SER A 103 3.54 20.16 13.05
N VAL A 104 2.91 19.09 12.62
CA VAL A 104 3.37 17.73 12.84
C VAL A 104 4.19 17.29 11.63
N ASP A 105 5.48 16.99 11.86
CA ASP A 105 6.36 16.55 10.79
C ASP A 105 5.85 15.25 10.13
N GLY A 106 5.74 15.29 8.80
CA GLY A 106 5.31 14.13 8.01
C GLY A 106 3.80 13.92 7.92
N VAL A 107 3.00 14.82 8.47
CA VAL A 107 1.53 14.81 8.38
C VAL A 107 1.07 15.88 7.40
N SER A 108 0.20 15.50 6.48
CA SER A 108 -0.47 16.41 5.55
C SER A 108 -1.97 16.46 5.82
N ASP A 109 -2.59 17.57 5.42
CA ASP A 109 -4.05 17.75 5.41
C ASP A 109 -4.75 17.52 6.76
N LEU A 110 -4.15 18.04 7.86
CA LEU A 110 -4.82 18.03 9.16
C LEU A 110 -6.07 18.88 9.10
N THR A 111 -7.20 18.22 9.16
CA THR A 111 -8.53 18.85 9.08
C THR A 111 -9.34 18.52 10.32
N ILE A 112 -9.92 19.55 10.93
CA ILE A 112 -10.82 19.38 12.06
C ILE A 112 -12.21 19.91 11.71
N ASN A 113 -13.22 19.13 11.99
CA ASN A 113 -14.63 19.48 11.80
C ASN A 113 -15.41 19.19 13.06
N PHE A 114 -16.18 20.16 13.54
CA PHE A 114 -17.07 20.00 14.69
C PHE A 114 -18.53 19.95 14.27
N THR A 115 -19.23 18.96 14.78
CA THR A 115 -20.69 18.90 14.81
C THR A 115 -21.13 19.36 16.20
N LYS A 116 -22.41 19.60 16.43
CA LYS A 116 -22.90 20.23 17.68
C LYS A 116 -22.42 19.61 18.99
N LYS A 117 -22.05 18.33 19.02
CA LYS A 117 -21.58 17.61 20.21
C LYS A 117 -20.26 16.86 20.03
N GLU A 118 -19.90 16.49 18.81
CA GLU A 118 -18.72 15.67 18.53
C GLU A 118 -17.83 16.36 17.51
N GLY A 119 -16.54 16.14 17.59
CA GLY A 119 -15.57 16.57 16.61
C GLY A 119 -15.07 15.39 15.79
N SER A 120 -14.64 15.67 14.58
CA SER A 120 -13.88 14.73 13.75
C SER A 120 -12.57 15.40 13.35
N LEU A 121 -11.47 14.72 13.59
CA LEU A 121 -10.16 15.15 13.19
C LEU A 121 -9.60 14.11 12.21
N SER A 122 -9.16 14.57 11.06
CA SER A 122 -8.58 13.71 10.05
C SER A 122 -7.21 14.23 9.61
N PHE A 123 -6.29 13.32 9.36
CA PHE A 123 -4.98 13.62 8.79
C PHE A 123 -4.47 12.47 7.93
N GLN A 124 -3.48 12.77 7.10
CA GLN A 124 -2.92 11.82 6.16
C GLN A 124 -1.39 11.79 6.28
N VAL A 125 -0.83 10.58 6.14
CA VAL A 125 0.61 10.37 6.13
C VAL A 125 0.99 9.64 4.85
N PRO A 126 1.90 10.17 4.03
CA PRO A 126 2.29 9.52 2.78
C PRO A 126 3.02 8.20 3.07
N VAL A 127 2.57 7.13 2.43
CA VAL A 127 3.21 5.80 2.47
C VAL A 127 4.17 5.66 1.29
N ASN A 128 3.69 6.00 0.09
CA ASN A 128 4.47 6.01 -1.14
C ASN A 128 3.83 6.99 -2.15
N LYS A 129 4.28 6.97 -3.42
CA LYS A 129 3.79 7.90 -4.45
C LYS A 129 2.31 7.79 -4.77
N SER A 130 1.72 6.61 -4.56
CA SER A 130 0.33 6.31 -4.92
C SER A 130 -0.55 5.92 -3.74
N GLN A 131 -0.02 5.91 -2.53
CA GLN A 131 -0.73 5.50 -1.32
C GLN A 131 -0.41 6.40 -0.15
N GLN A 132 -1.42 6.68 0.66
CA GLN A 132 -1.34 7.40 1.92
C GLN A 132 -2.09 6.65 3.01
N LEU A 133 -1.66 6.81 4.25
CA LEU A 133 -2.34 6.34 5.44
C LEU A 133 -3.33 7.44 5.87
N SER A 134 -4.62 7.15 5.83
CA SER A 134 -5.69 8.02 6.28
C SER A 134 -6.09 7.66 7.70
N VAL A 135 -6.03 8.62 8.59
CA VAL A 135 -6.41 8.48 10.00
C VAL A 135 -7.55 9.43 10.30
N ILE A 136 -8.63 8.88 10.86
CA ILE A 136 -9.80 9.65 11.30
C ILE A 136 -10.05 9.36 12.76
N LEU A 137 -10.11 10.42 13.55
CA LEU A 137 -10.40 10.41 14.98
C LEU A 137 -11.74 11.05 15.25
N THR A 138 -12.53 10.46 16.10
CA THR A 138 -13.73 11.08 16.67
C THR A 138 -13.39 11.66 18.03
N LEU A 139 -13.71 12.94 18.23
CA LEU A 139 -13.47 13.68 19.46
C LEU A 139 -14.80 13.77 20.22
N PRO A 140 -14.92 13.16 21.41
CA PRO A 140 -16.11 13.27 22.24
C PRO A 140 -16.31 14.70 22.77
N ALA A 141 -17.51 15.00 23.25
CA ALA A 141 -17.75 16.24 23.98
C ALA A 141 -16.93 16.29 25.29
N PRO A 142 -16.59 17.47 25.81
CA PRO A 142 -15.84 17.58 27.06
C PRO A 142 -16.46 16.82 28.25
N SER A 143 -17.79 16.71 28.28
CA SER A 143 -18.51 15.91 29.30
C SER A 143 -18.26 14.41 29.22
N ASP A 144 -17.85 13.90 28.09
CA ASP A 144 -17.74 12.47 27.79
C ASP A 144 -16.26 12.01 27.68
N CYS A 145 -15.30 12.89 27.98
CA CYS A 145 -13.86 12.64 27.90
C CYS A 145 -13.31 11.72 29.01
N GLN A 146 -14.13 11.19 29.92
CA GLN A 146 -13.68 10.31 31.00
C GLN A 146 -12.97 9.03 30.54
N ASN A 147 -13.29 8.55 29.33
CA ASN A 147 -12.72 7.35 28.73
C ASN A 147 -11.65 7.62 27.65
N GLY A 148 -11.18 8.85 27.54
CA GLY A 148 -10.18 9.29 26.56
C GLY A 148 -10.62 10.50 25.76
N TYR A 149 -9.67 11.19 25.18
CA TYR A 149 -9.90 12.44 24.46
C TYR A 149 -10.28 12.22 23.00
N TYR A 150 -10.08 11.01 22.46
CA TYR A 150 -10.43 10.64 21.10
C TYR A 150 -10.71 9.14 20.96
N HIS A 151 -11.37 8.76 19.87
CA HIS A 151 -11.50 7.38 19.42
C HIS A 151 -11.05 7.28 17.97
N ILE A 152 -10.23 6.28 17.65
CA ILE A 152 -9.80 6.02 16.27
C ILE A 152 -10.97 5.38 15.53
N THR A 153 -11.50 6.10 14.55
CA THR A 153 -12.63 5.62 13.72
C THR A 153 -12.12 4.98 12.43
N GLN A 154 -11.02 5.49 11.88
CA GLN A 154 -10.39 4.94 10.69
C GLN A 154 -8.88 4.93 10.83
N TRP A 155 -8.26 3.84 10.37
CA TRP A 155 -6.81 3.70 10.22
C TRP A 155 -6.60 2.81 9.01
N ALA A 156 -6.51 3.41 7.82
CA ALA A 156 -6.49 2.65 6.57
C ALA A 156 -5.60 3.32 5.53
N THR A 157 -4.99 2.51 4.67
CA THR A 157 -4.28 3.01 3.50
C THR A 157 -5.27 3.28 2.37
N GLU A 158 -5.15 4.46 1.77
CA GLU A 158 -5.94 4.90 0.62
C GLU A 158 -5.02 5.19 -0.56
N THR A 159 -5.53 5.04 -1.78
CA THR A 159 -4.81 5.44 -2.99
C THR A 159 -4.94 6.95 -3.19
N THR A 160 -3.82 7.62 -3.49
CA THR A 160 -3.79 9.05 -3.80
C THR A 160 -4.25 9.35 -5.24
N GLU A 161 -4.15 8.36 -6.12
CA GLU A 161 -4.61 8.48 -7.50
C GLU A 161 -6.08 8.14 -7.57
N SER A 162 -6.88 9.10 -8.08
CA SER A 162 -8.26 8.82 -8.47
C SER A 162 -8.22 7.86 -9.65
N TRP A 163 -8.81 6.68 -9.50
CA TRP A 163 -9.04 5.79 -10.64
C TRP A 163 -9.93 6.50 -11.65
N ASP A 164 -9.39 6.82 -12.83
CA ASP A 164 -10.10 7.54 -13.87
C ASP A 164 -11.09 6.69 -14.66
N GLY A 165 -11.14 5.40 -14.37
CA GLY A 165 -12.09 4.46 -15.00
C GLY A 165 -11.75 4.11 -16.44
N ASP A 166 -10.63 4.60 -16.97
CA ASP A 166 -10.22 4.28 -18.35
C ASP A 166 -9.31 3.04 -18.37
N ASP A 167 -9.92 1.88 -18.14
CA ASP A 167 -9.34 0.56 -18.40
C ASP A 167 -9.58 0.10 -19.84
N SER A 168 -9.72 1.01 -20.79
CA SER A 168 -9.82 0.66 -22.19
C SER A 168 -8.45 0.17 -22.70
N TYR A 169 -8.18 -1.12 -22.47
CA TYR A 169 -7.18 -1.82 -23.25
C TYR A 169 -7.60 -1.72 -24.72
N GLN A 170 -6.94 -0.88 -25.50
CA GLN A 170 -7.09 -0.87 -26.94
C GLN A 170 -6.48 -2.16 -27.49
N LEU A 171 -7.23 -3.26 -27.36
CA LEU A 171 -6.81 -4.58 -27.85
C LEU A 171 -6.81 -4.68 -29.38
N PHE A 172 -7.51 -3.79 -30.05
CA PHE A 172 -7.54 -3.72 -31.52
C PHE A 172 -7.80 -2.28 -32.00
N SER A 173 -6.79 -1.66 -32.59
CA SER A 173 -7.04 -0.56 -33.54
C SER A 173 -7.38 -1.19 -34.86
N PRO A 174 -8.58 -0.95 -35.47
CA PRO A 174 -8.82 -1.37 -36.85
C PRO A 174 -7.83 -0.60 -37.74
N VAL A 175 -7.02 -1.33 -38.48
CA VAL A 175 -6.17 -0.76 -39.52
C VAL A 175 -7.11 -0.26 -40.61
N ASP A 176 -7.23 1.06 -40.75
CA ASP A 176 -7.95 1.69 -41.86
C ASP A 176 -7.31 1.28 -43.20
N SER A 177 -8.13 0.66 -44.04
CA SER A 177 -7.81 0.24 -45.39
C SER A 177 -7.87 1.40 -46.36
#